data_321932042a6e985be1104f4951c64d0c
#
_entry.id   321932042a6e985be1104f4951c64d0c
#
_cell.length_a   1.000
_cell.length_b   1.000
_cell.length_c   1.000
_cell.angle_alpha   90.00
_cell.angle_beta   90.00
_cell.angle_gamma   90.00
#
_symmetry.space_group_name_H-M   'P 1'
#
loop_
_entity.id
_entity.type
_entity.pdbx_description
1 polymer ?
#
loop_
_entity_poly.entity_id
_entity_poly.type
_entity_poly.pdbx_seq_one_letter_code
_entity_poly.pdbx_strand_id
1 'polypeptide(L)'
;MAALAATGYVAVVDPNVAGHYPTCPFLAITGWYCPGCGALRAVHALAHGDLSTALARNPFAVVAAGYLAVAWVLWLRRTATGRPRRWLAPPWVLYSVLGAILMFWVLRNVPGWTWLSPA
;
A
#
# COMPACT_ATOMS: atom_id res chain seq x y z
N MET A 1 -3.83 17.68 -0.59
CA MET A 1 -5.30 17.64 -0.62
C MET A 1 -5.83 16.40 -1.34
N ALA A 2 -5.38 16.10 -2.58
CA ALA A 2 -5.85 14.92 -3.33
C ALA A 2 -5.67 13.57 -2.60
N ALA A 3 -4.54 13.35 -1.93
CA ALA A 3 -4.29 12.11 -1.20
C ALA A 3 -5.27 11.90 -0.03
N LEU A 4 -5.61 12.97 0.70
CA LEU A 4 -6.59 12.91 1.79
C LEU A 4 -8.00 12.63 1.25
N ALA A 5 -8.36 13.26 0.14
CA ALA A 5 -9.64 13.01 -0.53
C ALA A 5 -9.74 11.56 -1.03
N ALA A 6 -8.67 11.04 -1.65
CA ALA A 6 -8.61 9.65 -2.11
C ALA A 6 -8.70 8.66 -0.94
N THR A 7 -7.99 8.91 0.16
CA THR A 7 -8.07 8.06 1.36
C THR A 7 -9.46 8.12 1.99
N GLY A 8 -10.06 9.31 2.08
CA GLY A 8 -11.44 9.47 2.56
C GLY A 8 -12.46 8.74 1.68
N TYR A 9 -12.29 8.81 0.36
CA TYR A 9 -13.15 8.06 -0.57
C TYR A 9 -13.05 6.55 -0.34
N VAL A 10 -11.83 6.00 -0.24
CA VAL A 10 -11.61 4.57 0.05
C VAL A 10 -12.15 4.17 1.44
N ALA A 11 -12.12 5.07 2.42
CA ALA A 11 -12.69 4.80 3.73
C ALA A 11 -14.23 4.67 3.71
N VAL A 12 -14.92 5.45 2.85
CA VAL A 12 -16.38 5.47 2.75
C VAL A 12 -16.91 4.42 1.76
N VAL A 13 -16.23 4.26 0.60
CA VAL A 13 -16.64 3.33 -0.45
C VAL A 13 -15.91 2.00 -0.26
N ASP A 14 -16.62 0.98 0.20
CA ASP A 14 -16.05 -0.33 0.54
C ASP A 14 -15.50 -1.03 -0.72
N PRO A 15 -14.18 -1.30 -0.78
CA PRO A 15 -13.57 -2.02 -1.89
C PRO A 15 -13.81 -3.54 -1.87
N ASN A 16 -14.48 -4.07 -0.85
CA ASN A 16 -14.89 -5.47 -0.81
C ASN A 16 -16.20 -5.72 -1.60
N VAL A 17 -16.95 -4.65 -1.88
CA VAL A 17 -18.19 -4.77 -2.66
C VAL A 17 -17.86 -4.79 -4.15
N ALA A 18 -18.33 -5.82 -4.85
CA ALA A 18 -18.15 -5.94 -6.29
C ALA A 18 -18.77 -4.76 -7.04
N GLY A 19 -18.03 -4.21 -8.00
CA GLY A 19 -18.48 -3.08 -8.83
C GLY A 19 -18.12 -1.69 -8.32
N HIS A 20 -17.68 -1.51 -7.08
CA HIS A 20 -17.23 -0.22 -6.57
C HIS A 20 -15.87 0.20 -7.15
N TYR A 21 -15.00 -0.77 -7.46
CA TYR A 21 -13.70 -0.52 -8.05
C TYR A 21 -13.45 -1.47 -9.23
N PRO A 22 -12.74 -1.02 -10.27
CA PRO A 22 -12.40 -1.87 -11.39
C PRO A 22 -11.47 -3.00 -10.95
N THR A 23 -11.65 -4.17 -11.56
CA THR A 23 -10.72 -5.30 -11.37
C THR A 23 -9.32 -4.91 -11.84
N CYS A 24 -8.30 -5.37 -11.12
CA CYS A 24 -6.92 -5.12 -11.51
C CYS A 24 -6.67 -5.63 -12.94
N PRO A 25 -6.29 -4.77 -13.91
CA PRO A 25 -6.10 -5.18 -15.28
C PRO A 25 -4.95 -6.19 -15.43
N PHE A 26 -3.94 -6.10 -14.57
CA PHE A 26 -2.84 -7.06 -14.56
C PHE A 26 -3.32 -8.47 -14.17
N LEU A 27 -4.17 -8.60 -13.16
CA LEU A 27 -4.78 -9.86 -12.77
C LEU A 27 -5.70 -10.41 -13.87
N ALA A 28 -6.46 -9.53 -14.52
CA ALA A 28 -7.38 -9.93 -15.60
C ALA A 28 -6.64 -10.46 -16.84
N ILE A 29 -5.47 -9.92 -17.17
CA ILE A 29 -4.68 -10.29 -18.35
C ILE A 29 -3.77 -11.48 -18.08
N THR A 30 -3.08 -11.50 -16.91
CA THR A 30 -2.02 -12.48 -16.61
C THR A 30 -2.45 -13.61 -15.70
N GLY A 31 -3.55 -13.43 -14.94
CA GLY A 31 -3.96 -14.32 -13.87
C GLY A 31 -3.10 -14.23 -12.59
N TRP A 32 -2.10 -13.35 -12.58
CA TRP A 32 -1.19 -13.15 -11.44
C TRP A 32 -1.59 -11.94 -10.61
N TYR A 33 -1.47 -12.06 -9.29
CA TYR A 33 -1.66 -10.93 -8.40
C TYR A 33 -0.50 -9.95 -8.53
N CYS A 34 -0.81 -8.66 -8.76
CA CYS A 34 0.21 -7.61 -8.70
C CYS A 34 0.58 -7.27 -7.24
N PRO A 35 1.71 -6.60 -6.97
CA PRO A 35 2.08 -6.19 -5.62
C PRO A 35 1.05 -5.28 -4.94
N GLY A 36 0.28 -4.52 -5.73
CA GLY A 36 -0.77 -3.61 -5.27
C GLY A 36 -2.14 -4.26 -5.05
N CYS A 37 -2.34 -5.52 -5.48
CA CYS A 37 -3.63 -6.20 -5.27
C CYS A 37 -3.96 -6.29 -3.78
N GLY A 38 -5.20 -5.91 -3.41
CA GLY A 38 -5.63 -5.83 -2.02
C GLY A 38 -5.20 -4.56 -1.27
N ALA A 39 -4.43 -3.66 -1.89
CA ALA A 39 -4.00 -2.41 -1.23
C ALA A 39 -5.19 -1.52 -0.84
N LEU A 40 -6.20 -1.37 -1.70
CA LEU A 40 -7.41 -0.59 -1.37
C LEU A 40 -8.17 -1.19 -0.19
N ARG A 41 -8.30 -2.52 -0.14
CA ARG A 41 -8.92 -3.23 0.98
C ARG A 41 -8.13 -3.07 2.27
N ALA A 42 -6.79 -3.10 2.18
CA ALA A 42 -5.90 -2.84 3.32
C ALA A 42 -6.05 -1.40 3.82
N VAL A 43 -6.09 -0.40 2.93
CA VAL A 43 -6.30 1.02 3.31
C VAL A 43 -7.68 1.23 3.92
N HIS A 44 -8.71 0.60 3.37
CA HIS A 44 -10.06 0.65 3.94
C HIS A 44 -10.10 0.08 5.37
N ALA A 45 -9.51 -1.10 5.59
CA ALA A 45 -9.41 -1.71 6.92
C ALA A 45 -8.61 -0.82 7.89
N LEU A 46 -7.49 -0.22 7.45
CA LEU A 46 -6.72 0.73 8.25
C LEU A 46 -7.55 1.96 8.65
N ALA A 47 -8.35 2.49 7.73
CA ALA A 47 -9.22 3.63 8.00
C ALA A 47 -10.29 3.33 9.07
N HIS A 48 -10.66 2.05 9.22
CA HIS A 48 -11.58 1.56 10.26
C HIS A 48 -10.87 1.01 11.51
N GLY A 49 -9.54 1.13 11.59
CA GLY A 49 -8.75 0.68 12.75
C GLY A 49 -8.51 -0.83 12.81
N ASP A 50 -8.86 -1.57 11.76
CA ASP A 50 -8.65 -3.01 11.68
C ASP A 50 -7.31 -3.35 11.03
N LEU A 51 -6.26 -3.33 11.86
CA LEU A 51 -4.90 -3.66 11.44
C LEU A 51 -4.75 -5.13 11.04
N SER A 52 -5.49 -6.03 11.67
CA SER A 52 -5.40 -7.47 11.41
C SER A 52 -5.89 -7.80 10.00
N THR A 53 -7.04 -7.29 9.63
CA THR A 53 -7.57 -7.42 8.27
C THR A 53 -6.70 -6.70 7.25
N ALA A 54 -6.19 -5.51 7.57
CA ALA A 54 -5.30 -4.78 6.67
C ALA A 54 -4.04 -5.59 6.33
N LEU A 55 -3.38 -6.18 7.33
CA LEU A 55 -2.20 -7.03 7.15
C LEU A 55 -2.52 -8.30 6.35
N ALA A 56 -3.68 -8.93 6.61
CA ALA A 56 -4.12 -10.10 5.86
C ALA A 56 -4.37 -9.79 4.37
N ARG A 57 -4.83 -8.58 4.04
CA ARG A 57 -5.08 -8.17 2.66
C ARG A 57 -3.82 -7.77 1.91
N ASN A 58 -2.97 -6.95 2.50
CA ASN A 58 -1.70 -6.55 1.90
C ASN A 58 -0.74 -5.97 2.95
N PRO A 59 0.15 -6.76 3.54
CA PRO A 59 1.09 -6.29 4.55
C PRO A 59 2.04 -5.22 4.01
N PHE A 60 2.40 -5.29 2.71
CA PHE A 60 3.25 -4.31 2.08
C PHE A 60 2.55 -2.93 1.99
N ALA A 61 1.26 -2.91 1.66
CA ALA A 61 0.46 -1.68 1.65
C ALA A 61 0.35 -1.04 3.05
N VAL A 62 0.25 -1.85 4.10
CA VAL A 62 0.23 -1.37 5.49
C VAL A 62 1.56 -0.68 5.85
N VAL A 63 2.69 -1.32 5.54
CA VAL A 63 4.03 -0.74 5.77
C VAL A 63 4.21 0.54 4.96
N ALA A 64 3.81 0.54 3.68
CA ALA A 64 3.89 1.70 2.81
C ALA A 64 3.02 2.87 3.33
N ALA A 65 1.79 2.59 3.79
CA ALA A 65 0.90 3.59 4.38
C ALA A 65 1.50 4.21 5.65
N GLY A 66 2.07 3.40 6.53
CA GLY A 66 2.76 3.87 7.74
C GLY A 66 3.96 4.75 7.40
N TYR A 67 4.79 4.32 6.45
CA TYR A 67 5.92 5.11 5.98
C TYR A 67 5.47 6.46 5.39
N LEU A 68 4.46 6.45 4.53
CA LEU A 68 3.93 7.67 3.91
C LEU A 68 3.33 8.63 4.95
N ALA A 69 2.63 8.12 5.96
CA ALA A 69 2.10 8.94 7.05
C ALA A 69 3.22 9.63 7.82
N VAL A 70 4.25 8.89 8.22
CA VAL A 70 5.43 9.46 8.91
C VAL A 70 6.15 10.46 8.02
N ALA A 71 6.40 10.12 6.76
CA ALA A 71 7.07 11.00 5.80
C ALA A 71 6.30 12.30 5.61
N TRP A 72 4.97 12.23 5.55
CA TRP A 72 4.09 13.40 5.41
C TRP A 72 4.14 14.29 6.65
N VAL A 73 4.07 13.71 7.86
CA VAL A 73 4.20 14.47 9.12
C VAL A 73 5.56 15.16 9.20
N LEU A 74 6.64 14.46 8.86
CA LEU A 74 8.00 15.02 8.84
C LEU A 74 8.13 16.14 7.78
N TRP A 75 7.47 16.00 6.64
CA TRP A 75 7.42 17.02 5.61
C TRP A 75 6.69 18.27 6.12
N LEU A 76 5.49 18.12 6.72
CA LEU A 76 4.75 19.24 7.31
C LEU A 76 5.56 19.97 8.38
N ARG A 77 6.21 19.23 9.28
CA ARG A 77 7.06 19.84 10.32
C ARG A 77 8.21 20.63 9.71
N ARG A 78 8.83 20.13 8.65
CA ARG A 78 9.92 20.83 7.96
C ARG A 78 9.44 22.09 7.27
N THR A 79 8.32 22.04 6.55
CA THR A 79 7.75 23.22 5.88
C THR A 79 7.33 24.28 6.89
N ALA A 80 6.76 23.90 8.03
CA ALA A 80 6.37 24.82 9.10
C ALA A 80 7.59 25.46 9.79
N THR A 81 8.71 24.74 9.90
CA THR A 81 9.93 25.21 10.61
C THR A 81 11.02 25.77 9.67
N GLY A 82 10.82 25.75 8.36
CA GLY A 82 11.80 26.21 7.35
C GLY A 82 13.09 25.38 7.31
N ARG A 83 13.10 24.19 7.92
CA ARG A 83 14.31 23.35 7.98
C ARG A 83 14.57 22.63 6.65
N PRO A 84 15.81 22.67 6.13
CA PRO A 84 16.15 21.97 4.89
C PRO A 84 16.13 20.45 5.07
N ARG A 85 15.93 19.73 3.95
CA ARG A 85 16.05 18.26 3.93
C ARG A 85 17.51 17.86 4.06
N ARG A 86 17.88 17.24 5.18
CA ARG A 86 19.27 16.84 5.47
C ARG A 86 19.63 15.44 4.93
N TRP A 87 18.64 14.61 4.69
CA TRP A 87 18.86 13.21 4.26
C TRP A 87 18.18 12.94 2.93
N LEU A 88 18.96 12.43 2.00
CA LEU A 88 18.50 11.85 0.74
C LEU A 88 18.80 10.36 0.78
N ALA A 89 17.82 9.54 0.43
CA ALA A 89 18.01 8.09 0.41
C ALA A 89 19.13 7.73 -0.59
N PRO A 90 20.16 6.99 -0.16
CA PRO A 90 21.20 6.52 -1.07
C PRO A 90 20.62 5.49 -2.07
N PRO A 91 21.24 5.30 -3.24
CA PRO A 91 20.73 4.43 -4.30
C PRO A 91 20.44 2.99 -3.85
N TRP A 92 21.25 2.46 -2.93
CA TRP A 92 21.05 1.10 -2.42
C TRP A 92 19.70 0.92 -1.69
N VAL A 93 19.16 1.97 -1.04
CA VAL A 93 17.84 1.92 -0.41
C VAL A 93 16.75 1.73 -1.47
N LEU A 94 16.86 2.44 -2.61
CA LEU A 94 15.93 2.30 -3.71
C LEU A 94 15.95 0.89 -4.31
N TYR A 95 17.14 0.33 -4.52
CA TYR A 95 17.29 -1.04 -5.00
C TYR A 95 16.77 -2.08 -3.98
N SER A 96 16.97 -1.85 -2.69
CA SER A 96 16.43 -2.72 -1.63
C SER A 96 14.90 -2.70 -1.60
N VAL A 97 14.28 -1.53 -1.73
CA VAL A 97 12.83 -1.39 -1.81
C VAL A 97 12.29 -2.09 -3.06
N LEU A 98 12.93 -1.87 -4.21
CA LEU A 98 12.54 -2.54 -5.46
C LEU A 98 12.65 -4.06 -5.32
N GLY A 99 13.76 -4.56 -4.77
CA GLY A 99 13.96 -5.99 -4.51
C GLY A 99 12.90 -6.56 -3.57
N ALA A 100 12.53 -5.83 -2.51
CA ALA A 100 11.47 -6.23 -1.59
C ALA A 100 10.10 -6.30 -2.27
N ILE A 101 9.77 -5.34 -3.16
CA ILE A 101 8.53 -5.35 -3.94
C ILE A 101 8.49 -6.57 -4.87
N LEU A 102 9.58 -6.84 -5.60
CA LEU A 102 9.66 -7.97 -6.52
C LEU A 102 9.58 -9.30 -5.77
N MET A 103 10.27 -9.42 -4.64
CA MET A 103 10.21 -10.62 -3.79
C MET A 103 8.80 -10.84 -3.26
N PHE A 104 8.16 -9.79 -2.73
CA PHE A 104 6.77 -9.86 -2.28
C PHE A 104 5.82 -10.27 -3.41
N TRP A 105 6.02 -9.72 -4.62
CA TRP A 105 5.23 -10.08 -5.80
C TRP A 105 5.36 -11.56 -6.14
N VAL A 106 6.59 -12.09 -6.18
CA VAL A 106 6.82 -13.51 -6.47
C VAL A 106 6.21 -14.39 -5.38
N LEU A 107 6.48 -14.10 -4.10
CA LEU A 107 6.02 -14.91 -2.98
C LEU A 107 4.49 -15.02 -2.91
N ARG A 108 3.75 -13.95 -3.21
CA ARG A 108 2.28 -13.99 -3.18
C ARG A 108 1.65 -14.75 -4.35
N ASN A 109 2.44 -15.07 -5.38
CA ASN A 109 1.99 -15.87 -6.53
C ASN A 109 2.49 -17.33 -6.45
N VAL A 110 3.20 -17.71 -5.38
CA VAL A 110 3.62 -19.10 -5.17
C VAL A 110 2.40 -19.96 -4.80
N PRO A 111 2.15 -21.06 -5.53
CA PRO A 111 1.05 -21.97 -5.19
C PRO A 111 1.18 -22.51 -3.76
N GLY A 112 0.09 -22.51 -3.01
CA GLY A 112 0.06 -22.97 -1.62
C GLY A 112 0.33 -21.91 -0.55
N TRP A 113 0.79 -20.72 -0.91
CA TRP A 113 1.01 -19.60 0.03
C TRP A 113 -0.21 -18.68 0.09
N THR A 114 -1.33 -19.24 0.57
CA THR A 114 -2.63 -18.54 0.60
C THR A 114 -2.66 -17.36 1.58
N TRP A 115 -1.80 -17.33 2.59
CA TRP A 115 -1.75 -16.26 3.59
C TRP A 115 -1.25 -14.90 3.05
N LEU A 116 -0.60 -14.88 1.88
CA LEU A 116 -0.24 -13.66 1.16
C LEU A 116 -1.23 -13.32 0.02
N SER A 117 -2.20 -14.18 -0.22
CA SER A 117 -3.22 -13.96 -1.25
C SER A 117 -4.19 -12.86 -0.79
N PRO A 118 -4.55 -11.91 -1.67
CA PRO A 118 -5.49 -10.84 -1.35
C PRO A 118 -6.97 -11.27 -1.41
N ALA A 119 -7.21 -12.56 -1.53
CA ALA A 119 -8.57 -13.11 -1.68
C ALA A 119 -9.43 -12.89 -0.43
#